data_b6cff975c0329c9c1db6ff25bb080791
#
_entry.id   b6cff975c0329c9c1db6ff25bb080791
#
_cell.length_a   1.000
_cell.length_b   1.000
_cell.length_c   1.000
_cell.angle_alpha   90.00
_cell.angle_beta   90.00
_cell.angle_gamma   90.00
#
_symmetry.space_group_name_H-M   'P 1'
#
loop_
_entity.id
_entity.type
_entity.pdbx_description
1 polymer ?
#
loop_
_entity_poly.entity_id
_entity_poly.type
_entity_poly.pdbx_seq_one_letter_code
_entity_poly.pdbx_strand_id
1 'polypeptide(L)'
;MPPRQRPPRRTPRSVVYRRRLGALAVLVAAIAAVWFIVASVKGGNDTKTQPTVPVAAPKPFRIVFPEGFTRAQMAQRVAAVAKIAQKERGRKPKLKASTYLAATKRPRFIPGFGKHPLEGFLFPATYDFTGRTTSAQLTKRQLQAFQRNWSQLNVAYARSKNLTPYDVLIIASMVEEETAAPEERQLVSAVIYNRLRDHMQLGIDATLRYGLHIPPTESIHQSQLQTPNPYNTSALGGHFGLPPTPIGNPGLASLQAAAHPAKVNFLYFVRKPDKKHHFFTDSLDAFNAYKAAHGYP
;
A
#
# COMPACT_ATOMS: atom_id res chain seq x y z
N MET A 1 -108.75 -30.77 42.85
CA MET A 1 -108.56 -29.74 41.77
C MET A 1 -107.14 -29.86 41.20
N PRO A 2 -107.00 -30.25 39.93
CA PRO A 2 -105.66 -30.31 39.30
C PRO A 2 -105.24 -28.92 38.84
N PRO A 3 -103.90 -28.63 38.81
CA PRO A 3 -103.40 -27.32 38.41
C PRO A 3 -103.44 -27.13 36.89
N ARG A 4 -103.91 -25.95 36.47
CA ARG A 4 -103.99 -25.51 35.06
C ARG A 4 -102.59 -25.32 34.46
N GLN A 5 -102.27 -26.08 33.38
CA GLN A 5 -101.12 -25.90 32.53
C GLN A 5 -101.29 -24.62 31.69
N ARG A 6 -100.25 -23.71 31.74
CA ARG A 6 -100.17 -22.50 30.87
C ARG A 6 -99.75 -22.97 29.47
N PRO A 7 -100.29 -22.39 28.38
CA PRO A 7 -99.92 -22.69 27.02
C PRO A 7 -98.56 -22.13 26.68
N PRO A 8 -97.78 -22.75 25.75
CA PRO A 8 -96.45 -22.26 25.42
C PRO A 8 -96.45 -20.92 24.71
N ARG A 9 -95.56 -20.02 25.12
CA ARG A 9 -95.38 -18.72 24.50
C ARG A 9 -94.81 -18.89 23.09
N ARG A 10 -95.57 -18.50 22.07
CA ARG A 10 -95.10 -18.42 20.70
C ARG A 10 -94.11 -17.26 20.54
N THR A 11 -92.90 -17.53 20.12
CA THR A 11 -91.94 -16.50 19.80
C THR A 11 -92.41 -15.65 18.60
N PRO A 12 -92.32 -14.30 18.67
CA PRO A 12 -92.80 -13.46 17.58
C PRO A 12 -91.96 -13.69 16.29
N ARG A 13 -92.68 -13.77 15.20
CA ARG A 13 -92.12 -14.01 13.83
C ARG A 13 -90.96 -13.06 13.51
N SER A 14 -90.89 -11.87 14.05
CA SER A 14 -89.80 -10.91 13.85
C SER A 14 -88.47 -11.34 14.41
N VAL A 15 -88.39 -12.16 15.47
CA VAL A 15 -87.14 -12.65 16.08
C VAL A 15 -86.57 -13.79 15.23
N VAL A 16 -87.37 -14.60 14.60
CA VAL A 16 -86.95 -15.68 13.71
C VAL A 16 -86.36 -15.11 12.40
N TYR A 17 -86.97 -14.06 11.83
CA TYR A 17 -86.46 -13.36 10.68
C TYR A 17 -85.09 -12.68 10.90
N ARG A 18 -84.96 -11.96 12.07
CA ARG A 18 -83.64 -11.38 12.41
C ARG A 18 -82.51 -12.40 12.60
N ARG A 19 -82.81 -13.54 13.20
CA ARG A 19 -81.84 -14.65 13.34
C ARG A 19 -81.48 -15.28 12.00
N ARG A 20 -82.40 -15.41 11.06
CA ARG A 20 -82.15 -15.93 9.70
C ARG A 20 -81.36 -14.94 8.88
N LEU A 21 -81.64 -13.63 8.96
CA LEU A 21 -80.86 -12.60 8.29
C LEU A 21 -79.44 -12.49 8.86
N GLY A 22 -79.27 -12.63 10.20
CA GLY A 22 -77.92 -12.63 10.82
C GLY A 22 -77.11 -13.88 10.39
N ALA A 23 -77.76 -15.06 10.32
CA ALA A 23 -77.08 -16.25 9.87
C ALA A 23 -76.64 -16.17 8.37
N LEU A 24 -77.51 -15.56 7.51
CA LEU A 24 -77.17 -15.31 6.12
C LEU A 24 -76.02 -14.33 5.93
N ALA A 25 -75.98 -13.27 6.72
CA ALA A 25 -74.90 -12.29 6.70
C ALA A 25 -73.53 -12.91 7.14
N VAL A 26 -73.54 -13.77 8.16
CA VAL A 26 -72.32 -14.48 8.59
C VAL A 26 -71.85 -15.48 7.51
N LEU A 27 -72.79 -16.17 6.84
CA LEU A 27 -72.44 -17.10 5.76
C LEU A 27 -71.85 -16.37 4.56
N VAL A 28 -72.39 -15.23 4.17
CA VAL A 28 -71.87 -14.37 3.08
C VAL A 28 -70.49 -13.83 3.43
N ALA A 29 -70.31 -13.37 4.70
CA ALA A 29 -69.00 -12.92 5.15
C ALA A 29 -67.96 -14.05 5.16
N ALA A 30 -68.37 -15.27 5.58
CA ALA A 30 -67.46 -16.41 5.55
C ALA A 30 -67.07 -16.83 4.11
N ILE A 31 -68.04 -16.81 3.18
CA ILE A 31 -67.78 -17.07 1.75
C ILE A 31 -66.87 -15.98 1.17
N ALA A 32 -67.10 -14.71 1.48
CA ALA A 32 -66.22 -13.62 1.02
C ALA A 32 -64.81 -13.73 1.59
N ALA A 33 -64.66 -14.13 2.86
CA ALA A 33 -63.36 -14.37 3.47
C ALA A 33 -62.60 -15.54 2.81
N VAL A 34 -63.30 -16.66 2.55
CA VAL A 34 -62.72 -17.79 1.83
C VAL A 34 -62.34 -17.42 0.40
N TRP A 35 -63.17 -16.64 -0.29
CA TRP A 35 -62.88 -16.15 -1.64
C TRP A 35 -61.67 -15.19 -1.64
N PHE A 36 -61.56 -14.34 -0.64
CA PHE A 36 -60.42 -13.45 -0.49
C PHE A 36 -59.11 -14.22 -0.20
N ILE A 37 -59.18 -15.28 0.61
CA ILE A 37 -58.04 -16.13 0.90
C ILE A 37 -57.64 -16.92 -0.38
N VAL A 38 -58.60 -17.46 -1.11
CA VAL A 38 -58.35 -18.19 -2.36
C VAL A 38 -57.85 -17.27 -3.47
N ALA A 39 -58.37 -16.02 -3.53
CA ALA A 39 -57.83 -15.01 -4.48
C ALA A 39 -56.42 -14.56 -4.12
N SER A 40 -56.11 -14.42 -2.83
CA SER A 40 -54.76 -14.10 -2.34
C SER A 40 -53.74 -15.20 -2.63
N VAL A 41 -54.18 -16.45 -2.57
CA VAL A 41 -53.34 -17.63 -2.89
C VAL A 41 -53.18 -17.81 -4.41
N LYS A 42 -54.18 -17.42 -5.24
CA LYS A 42 -54.06 -17.47 -6.71
C LYS A 42 -53.40 -16.26 -7.33
N GLY A 43 -53.22 -15.16 -6.60
CA GLY A 43 -52.49 -13.94 -7.04
C GLY A 43 -51.01 -13.97 -6.75
N GLY A 44 -50.43 -15.04 -6.28
CA GLY A 44 -49.00 -15.25 -6.26
C GLY A 44 -48.50 -15.39 -7.70
N ASN A 45 -48.04 -14.28 -8.28
CA ASN A 45 -47.12 -14.38 -9.40
C ASN A 45 -45.95 -15.24 -8.92
N ASP A 46 -45.88 -16.46 -9.42
CA ASP A 46 -44.66 -17.24 -9.45
C ASP A 46 -43.63 -16.51 -10.34
N THR A 47 -43.15 -15.40 -9.87
CA THR A 47 -41.81 -14.94 -10.21
C THR A 47 -40.92 -16.03 -9.60
N LYS A 48 -40.64 -17.08 -10.41
CA LYS A 48 -39.50 -17.97 -10.13
C LYS A 48 -38.31 -17.07 -9.94
N THR A 49 -38.03 -16.70 -8.69
CA THR A 49 -36.75 -16.15 -8.26
C THR A 49 -35.78 -17.29 -8.54
N GLN A 50 -35.21 -17.30 -9.76
CA GLN A 50 -34.04 -18.11 -10.02
C GLN A 50 -33.09 -17.82 -8.89
N PRO A 51 -32.56 -18.82 -8.19
CA PRO A 51 -31.53 -18.61 -7.21
C PRO A 51 -30.41 -17.87 -7.97
N THR A 52 -30.24 -16.58 -7.69
CA THR A 52 -29.08 -15.83 -8.15
C THR A 52 -27.91 -16.49 -7.50
N VAL A 53 -27.29 -17.44 -8.22
CA VAL A 53 -25.98 -17.97 -7.84
C VAL A 53 -25.13 -16.73 -7.61
N PRO A 54 -24.57 -16.52 -6.41
CA PRO A 54 -23.73 -15.35 -6.15
C PRO A 54 -22.59 -15.42 -7.17
N VAL A 55 -22.59 -14.53 -8.16
CA VAL A 55 -21.48 -14.43 -9.10
C VAL A 55 -20.28 -14.07 -8.25
N ALA A 56 -19.40 -15.05 -8.04
CA ALA A 56 -18.21 -14.89 -7.24
C ALA A 56 -17.51 -13.61 -7.70
N ALA A 57 -17.27 -12.69 -6.76
CA ALA A 57 -16.60 -11.43 -7.09
C ALA A 57 -15.29 -11.75 -7.82
N PRO A 58 -15.01 -11.11 -8.96
CA PRO A 58 -13.84 -11.43 -9.75
C PRO A 58 -12.58 -11.27 -8.90
N LYS A 59 -11.71 -12.30 -8.89
CA LYS A 59 -10.45 -12.30 -8.14
C LYS A 59 -9.67 -11.00 -8.41
N PRO A 60 -9.12 -10.32 -7.39
CA PRO A 60 -8.32 -9.13 -7.61
C PRO A 60 -7.05 -9.47 -8.38
N PHE A 61 -6.52 -8.49 -9.13
CA PHE A 61 -5.17 -8.55 -9.65
C PHE A 61 -4.19 -8.16 -8.55
N ARG A 62 -2.96 -8.67 -8.66
CA ARG A 62 -1.86 -8.30 -7.77
C ARG A 62 -0.86 -7.42 -8.49
N ILE A 63 -0.41 -6.37 -7.83
CA ILE A 63 0.72 -5.56 -8.26
C ILE A 63 1.82 -5.66 -7.20
N VAL A 64 3.00 -6.11 -7.63
CA VAL A 64 4.19 -6.22 -6.78
C VAL A 64 5.05 -5.00 -7.04
N PHE A 65 5.40 -4.27 -5.99
CA PHE A 65 6.42 -3.24 -6.00
C PHE A 65 7.64 -3.77 -5.26
N PRO A 66 8.74 -4.04 -5.97
CA PRO A 66 10.02 -4.38 -5.36
C PRO A 66 10.53 -3.28 -4.43
N GLU A 67 11.35 -3.65 -3.47
CA GLU A 67 12.11 -2.73 -2.63
C GLU A 67 13.07 -1.90 -3.52
N GLY A 68 13.40 -0.69 -3.11
CA GLY A 68 14.22 0.24 -3.87
C GLY A 68 13.49 1.01 -4.99
N PHE A 69 12.37 0.53 -5.51
CA PHE A 69 11.69 1.20 -6.62
C PHE A 69 11.40 2.67 -6.32
N THR A 70 11.79 3.55 -7.26
CA THR A 70 11.37 4.95 -7.27
C THR A 70 9.90 5.08 -7.64
N ARG A 71 9.28 6.24 -7.37
CA ARG A 71 7.91 6.58 -7.83
C ARG A 71 7.74 6.39 -9.34
N ALA A 72 8.77 6.73 -10.12
CA ALA A 72 8.75 6.58 -11.58
C ALA A 72 8.69 5.09 -11.97
N GLN A 73 9.53 4.25 -11.40
CA GLN A 73 9.52 2.79 -11.63
C GLN A 73 8.21 2.15 -11.15
N MET A 74 7.66 2.59 -10.02
CA MET A 74 6.35 2.15 -9.56
C MET A 74 5.24 2.52 -10.55
N ALA A 75 5.29 3.72 -11.15
CA ALA A 75 4.34 4.11 -12.19
C ALA A 75 4.46 3.27 -13.46
N GLN A 76 5.68 2.92 -13.89
CA GLN A 76 5.91 1.98 -15.00
C GLN A 76 5.31 0.60 -14.67
N ARG A 77 5.49 0.11 -13.45
CA ARG A 77 4.87 -1.14 -12.99
C ARG A 77 3.34 -1.06 -13.03
N VAL A 78 2.75 0.07 -12.60
CA VAL A 78 1.30 0.31 -12.72
C VAL A 78 0.85 0.23 -14.18
N ALA A 79 1.58 0.83 -15.12
CA ALA A 79 1.26 0.77 -16.55
C ALA A 79 1.28 -0.67 -17.08
N ALA A 80 2.32 -1.43 -16.74
CA ALA A 80 2.49 -2.82 -17.18
C ALA A 80 1.34 -3.72 -16.68
N VAL A 81 1.04 -3.65 -15.39
CA VAL A 81 -0.02 -4.48 -14.78
C VAL A 81 -1.42 -4.04 -15.24
N ALA A 82 -1.64 -2.75 -15.49
CA ALA A 82 -2.90 -2.24 -16.05
C ALA A 82 -3.17 -2.77 -17.47
N LYS A 83 -2.12 -2.91 -18.31
CA LYS A 83 -2.23 -3.56 -19.64
C LYS A 83 -2.64 -5.02 -19.52
N ILE A 84 -2.02 -5.78 -18.61
CA ILE A 84 -2.35 -7.19 -18.36
C ILE A 84 -3.82 -7.30 -17.91
N ALA A 85 -4.23 -6.50 -16.92
CA ALA A 85 -5.60 -6.51 -16.41
C ALA A 85 -6.64 -6.14 -17.49
N GLN A 86 -6.29 -5.23 -18.39
CA GLN A 86 -7.15 -4.87 -19.54
C GLN A 86 -7.27 -6.04 -20.51
N LYS A 87 -6.16 -6.71 -20.85
CA LYS A 87 -6.14 -7.86 -21.78
C LYS A 87 -6.99 -9.02 -21.22
N GLU A 88 -6.85 -9.34 -19.95
CA GLU A 88 -7.55 -10.47 -19.31
C GLU A 88 -9.05 -10.22 -19.11
N ARG A 89 -9.48 -8.98 -18.90
CA ARG A 89 -10.89 -8.67 -18.57
C ARG A 89 -11.63 -7.81 -19.60
N GLY A 90 -10.99 -7.46 -20.70
CA GLY A 90 -11.60 -6.66 -21.78
C GLY A 90 -11.95 -5.20 -21.39
N ARG A 91 -11.60 -4.76 -20.16
CA ARG A 91 -11.93 -3.43 -19.64
C ARG A 91 -10.70 -2.72 -19.07
N LYS A 92 -10.54 -1.43 -19.41
CA LYS A 92 -9.47 -0.59 -18.87
C LYS A 92 -9.67 -0.36 -17.35
N PRO A 93 -8.69 -0.68 -16.51
CA PRO A 93 -8.77 -0.34 -15.10
C PRO A 93 -8.67 1.18 -14.87
N LYS A 94 -9.24 1.67 -13.75
CA LYS A 94 -9.10 3.08 -13.33
C LYS A 94 -7.67 3.42 -12.90
N LEU A 95 -6.89 2.43 -12.51
CA LEU A 95 -5.48 2.59 -12.14
C LEU A 95 -4.64 2.88 -13.39
N LYS A 96 -3.98 4.06 -13.43
CA LYS A 96 -3.15 4.52 -14.57
C LYS A 96 -1.83 5.08 -14.04
N ALA A 97 -0.74 4.88 -14.79
CA ALA A 97 0.58 5.42 -14.44
C ALA A 97 0.59 6.95 -14.28
N SER A 98 -0.05 7.68 -15.22
CA SER A 98 -0.11 9.14 -15.17
C SER A 98 -0.82 9.67 -13.93
N THR A 99 -1.97 9.08 -13.57
CA THR A 99 -2.69 9.47 -12.35
C THR A 99 -1.96 9.02 -11.07
N TYR A 100 -1.18 7.94 -11.13
CA TYR A 100 -0.32 7.51 -10.02
C TYR A 100 0.84 8.49 -9.81
N LEU A 101 1.54 8.89 -10.86
CA LEU A 101 2.59 9.93 -10.79
C LEU A 101 2.03 11.24 -10.26
N ALA A 102 0.88 11.69 -10.76
CA ALA A 102 0.22 12.91 -10.28
C ALA A 102 -0.17 12.82 -8.81
N ALA A 103 -0.70 11.66 -8.36
CA ALA A 103 -1.10 11.44 -6.98
C ALA A 103 0.09 11.42 -6.00
N THR A 104 1.28 11.02 -6.48
CA THR A 104 2.50 10.87 -5.66
C THR A 104 3.48 12.04 -5.79
N LYS A 105 3.32 12.94 -6.77
CA LYS A 105 4.22 14.08 -7.01
C LYS A 105 4.05 15.20 -5.96
N ARG A 106 2.80 15.49 -5.57
CA ARG A 106 2.52 16.61 -4.66
C ARG A 106 2.93 16.26 -3.24
N PRO A 107 3.67 17.17 -2.55
CA PRO A 107 3.99 16.98 -1.15
C PRO A 107 2.72 16.80 -0.31
N ARG A 108 2.77 15.88 0.65
CA ARG A 108 1.68 15.60 1.61
C ARG A 108 2.21 15.66 3.03
N PHE A 109 1.34 15.99 3.94
CA PHE A 109 1.65 15.85 5.36
C PHE A 109 1.67 14.36 5.73
N ILE A 110 2.80 13.93 6.30
CA ILE A 110 3.02 12.56 6.79
C ILE A 110 3.22 12.65 8.31
N PRO A 111 2.38 11.99 9.11
CA PRO A 111 2.54 12.01 10.56
C PRO A 111 3.94 11.61 11.00
N GLY A 112 4.56 12.41 11.87
CA GLY A 112 5.92 12.20 12.36
C GLY A 112 7.04 12.70 11.43
N PHE A 113 6.71 13.14 10.20
CA PHE A 113 7.70 13.63 9.22
C PHE A 113 7.45 15.06 8.75
N GLY A 114 6.22 15.55 8.80
CA GLY A 114 5.86 16.84 8.21
C GLY A 114 5.40 16.72 6.76
N LYS A 115 5.61 17.78 5.96
CA LYS A 115 5.17 17.87 4.56
C LYS A 115 6.33 17.55 3.61
N HIS A 116 6.26 16.40 2.95
CA HIS A 116 7.29 15.92 2.02
C HIS A 116 6.70 15.37 0.71
N PRO A 117 7.48 15.34 -0.40
CA PRO A 117 7.20 14.48 -1.54
C PRO A 117 7.09 13.02 -1.10
N LEU A 118 6.41 12.18 -1.89
CA LEU A 118 6.14 10.80 -1.47
C LEU A 118 7.24 9.79 -1.82
N GLU A 119 8.38 10.22 -2.39
CA GLU A 119 9.53 9.33 -2.53
C GLU A 119 10.00 8.85 -1.15
N GLY A 120 10.27 7.56 -1.01
CA GLY A 120 10.59 6.91 0.25
C GLY A 120 9.40 6.44 1.09
N PHE A 121 8.21 7.04 0.91
CA PHE A 121 7.01 6.74 1.71
C PHE A 121 6.06 5.73 1.08
N LEU A 122 6.28 5.30 -0.15
CA LEU A 122 5.42 4.36 -0.88
C LEU A 122 5.88 2.94 -0.62
N PHE A 123 5.51 2.39 0.53
CA PHE A 123 6.04 1.11 1.02
C PHE A 123 5.97 0.01 -0.05
N PRO A 124 7.12 -0.65 -0.37
CA PRO A 124 7.18 -1.75 -1.32
C PRO A 124 6.50 -2.99 -0.75
N ALA A 125 5.56 -3.55 -1.49
CA ALA A 125 4.81 -4.75 -1.13
C ALA A 125 3.96 -5.23 -2.30
N THR A 126 3.21 -6.30 -2.08
CA THR A 126 2.17 -6.76 -2.99
C THR A 126 0.83 -6.12 -2.61
N TYR A 127 0.17 -5.51 -3.58
CA TYR A 127 -1.14 -4.87 -3.40
C TYR A 127 -2.17 -5.45 -4.35
N ASP A 128 -3.33 -5.79 -3.80
CA ASP A 128 -4.47 -6.20 -4.60
C ASP A 128 -5.16 -4.97 -5.21
N PHE A 129 -5.59 -5.09 -6.46
CA PHE A 129 -6.41 -4.09 -7.12
C PHE A 129 -7.47 -4.71 -8.02
N THR A 130 -8.54 -3.98 -8.26
CA THR A 130 -9.63 -4.32 -9.18
C THR A 130 -9.71 -3.27 -10.28
N GLY A 131 -10.56 -3.50 -11.28
CA GLY A 131 -10.83 -2.49 -12.30
C GLY A 131 -11.34 -1.14 -11.76
N ARG A 132 -11.85 -1.11 -10.52
CA ARG A 132 -12.35 0.11 -9.85
C ARG A 132 -11.30 0.80 -8.98
N THR A 133 -10.18 0.15 -8.66
CA THR A 133 -9.13 0.73 -7.80
C THR A 133 -8.50 1.95 -8.48
N THR A 134 -8.48 3.07 -7.76
CA THR A 134 -7.86 4.32 -8.24
C THR A 134 -6.42 4.43 -7.75
N SER A 135 -5.63 5.29 -8.42
CA SER A 135 -4.25 5.59 -8.00
C SER A 135 -4.20 6.19 -6.59
N ALA A 136 -5.16 7.03 -6.21
CA ALA A 136 -5.24 7.59 -4.85
C ALA A 136 -5.47 6.51 -3.78
N GLN A 137 -6.31 5.51 -4.06
CA GLN A 137 -6.54 4.39 -3.15
C GLN A 137 -5.29 3.52 -2.99
N LEU A 138 -4.57 3.25 -4.10
CA LEU A 138 -3.31 2.50 -4.04
C LEU A 138 -2.25 3.27 -3.23
N THR A 139 -2.04 4.56 -3.53
CA THR A 139 -1.13 5.43 -2.78
C THR A 139 -1.47 5.47 -1.28
N LYS A 140 -2.76 5.56 -0.93
CA LYS A 140 -3.21 5.52 0.47
C LYS A 140 -2.79 4.22 1.16
N ARG A 141 -2.95 3.06 0.49
CA ARG A 141 -2.53 1.75 1.05
C ARG A 141 -1.02 1.67 1.24
N GLN A 142 -0.23 2.20 0.31
CA GLN A 142 1.23 2.25 0.41
C GLN A 142 1.68 3.10 1.60
N LEU A 143 1.08 4.30 1.79
CA LEU A 143 1.35 5.15 2.95
C LEU A 143 0.94 4.49 4.27
N GLN A 144 -0.21 3.81 4.31
CA GLN A 144 -0.63 3.05 5.49
C GLN A 144 0.32 1.89 5.80
N ALA A 145 0.81 1.20 4.77
CA ALA A 145 1.82 0.15 4.95
C ALA A 145 3.13 0.74 5.48
N PHE A 146 3.59 1.88 4.94
CA PHE A 146 4.75 2.60 5.45
C PHE A 146 4.59 2.93 6.94
N GLN A 147 3.47 3.54 7.34
CA GLN A 147 3.23 3.92 8.73
C GLN A 147 3.24 2.73 9.69
N ARG A 148 2.60 1.60 9.29
CA ARG A 148 2.62 0.37 10.10
C ARG A 148 4.02 -0.19 10.30
N ASN A 149 4.85 -0.19 9.26
CA ASN A 149 6.23 -0.68 9.36
C ASN A 149 7.12 0.31 10.12
N TRP A 150 6.97 1.59 9.85
CA TRP A 150 7.71 2.65 10.53
C TRP A 150 7.44 2.68 12.05
N SER A 151 6.20 2.46 12.48
CA SER A 151 5.83 2.49 13.90
C SER A 151 6.51 1.39 14.74
N GLN A 152 7.10 0.38 14.10
CA GLN A 152 7.86 -0.68 14.76
C GLN A 152 9.35 -0.31 14.98
N LEU A 153 9.80 0.83 14.45
CA LEU A 153 11.19 1.23 14.51
C LEU A 153 11.48 2.07 15.75
N ASN A 154 12.64 1.83 16.35
CA ASN A 154 13.20 2.71 17.36
C ASN A 154 14.29 3.59 16.74
N VAL A 155 14.00 4.87 16.55
CA VAL A 155 14.93 5.84 15.97
C VAL A 155 15.71 6.64 17.01
N ALA A 156 15.80 6.18 18.26
CA ALA A 156 16.50 6.86 19.35
C ALA A 156 17.98 7.06 19.03
N TYR A 157 18.63 6.06 18.41
CA TYR A 157 20.02 6.18 17.98
C TYR A 157 20.22 7.33 16.99
N ALA A 158 19.41 7.43 15.96
CA ALA A 158 19.48 8.51 14.99
C ALA A 158 19.28 9.90 15.66
N ARG A 159 18.28 10.01 16.54
CA ARG A 159 18.06 11.24 17.33
C ARG A 159 19.26 11.61 18.18
N SER A 160 19.96 10.66 18.78
CA SER A 160 21.20 10.91 19.54
C SER A 160 22.36 11.43 18.67
N LYS A 161 22.22 11.32 17.33
CA LYS A 161 23.14 11.86 16.32
C LYS A 161 22.59 13.11 15.63
N ASN A 162 21.58 13.77 16.21
CA ASN A 162 20.89 14.94 15.66
C ASN A 162 20.22 14.69 14.30
N LEU A 163 19.85 13.45 13.99
CA LEU A 163 19.15 13.08 12.76
C LEU A 163 17.64 12.99 13.02
N THR A 164 16.88 13.48 12.07
CA THR A 164 15.42 13.45 12.07
C THR A 164 14.88 12.09 11.57
N PRO A 165 13.60 11.76 11.79
CA PRO A 165 12.97 10.61 11.15
C PRO A 165 13.09 10.62 9.62
N TYR A 166 13.08 11.80 8.99
CA TYR A 166 13.25 11.92 7.54
C TYR A 166 14.66 11.57 7.09
N ASP A 167 15.67 11.97 7.86
CA ASP A 167 17.06 11.59 7.58
C ASP A 167 17.26 10.07 7.66
N VAL A 168 16.61 9.39 8.62
CA VAL A 168 16.63 7.93 8.70
C VAL A 168 15.99 7.30 7.45
N LEU A 169 14.92 7.87 6.93
CA LEU A 169 14.29 7.40 5.70
C LEU A 169 15.20 7.61 4.47
N ILE A 170 15.91 8.75 4.40
CA ILE A 170 16.90 9.02 3.36
C ILE A 170 18.04 7.99 3.44
N ILE A 171 18.61 7.76 4.64
CA ILE A 171 19.65 6.76 4.86
C ILE A 171 19.15 5.36 4.44
N ALA A 172 17.95 4.98 4.84
CA ALA A 172 17.37 3.69 4.48
C ALA A 172 17.26 3.50 2.95
N SER A 173 16.92 4.55 2.21
CA SER A 173 16.84 4.49 0.75
C SER A 173 18.21 4.30 0.10
N MET A 174 19.26 4.86 0.67
CA MET A 174 20.66 4.64 0.21
C MET A 174 21.13 3.21 0.55
N VAL A 175 20.88 2.75 1.77
CA VAL A 175 21.20 1.37 2.19
C VAL A 175 20.50 0.34 1.28
N GLU A 176 19.26 0.59 0.88
CA GLU A 176 18.52 -0.28 -0.03
C GLU A 176 19.20 -0.41 -1.39
N GLU A 177 19.65 0.69 -1.96
CA GLU A 177 20.27 0.71 -3.30
C GLU A 177 21.72 0.19 -3.31
N GLU A 178 22.45 0.30 -2.19
CA GLU A 178 23.84 -0.15 -2.08
C GLU A 178 23.96 -1.63 -1.69
N THR A 179 22.93 -2.26 -1.11
CA THR A 179 23.12 -3.54 -0.43
C THR A 179 22.49 -4.70 -1.20
N ALA A 180 23.33 -5.54 -1.84
CA ALA A 180 22.92 -6.81 -2.43
C ALA A 180 22.93 -7.97 -1.40
N ALA A 181 23.80 -7.90 -0.39
CA ALA A 181 23.92 -8.88 0.69
C ALA A 181 23.12 -8.39 1.93
N PRO A 182 22.02 -9.06 2.32
CA PRO A 182 21.16 -8.58 3.41
C PRO A 182 21.89 -8.32 4.73
N GLU A 183 22.92 -9.11 5.03
CA GLU A 183 23.75 -9.04 6.24
C GLU A 183 24.62 -7.78 6.32
N GLU A 184 24.86 -7.10 5.21
CA GLU A 184 25.70 -5.90 5.14
C GLU A 184 24.91 -4.59 5.35
N ARG A 185 23.59 -4.61 5.38
CA ARG A 185 22.77 -3.39 5.51
C ARG A 185 23.17 -2.52 6.71
N GLN A 186 23.40 -3.14 7.86
CA GLN A 186 23.82 -2.42 9.06
C GLN A 186 25.25 -1.86 8.95
N LEU A 187 26.14 -2.53 8.22
CA LEU A 187 27.50 -2.06 7.96
C LEU A 187 27.50 -0.85 7.03
N VAL A 188 26.77 -0.92 5.91
CA VAL A 188 26.58 0.23 5.01
C VAL A 188 25.98 1.41 5.74
N SER A 189 24.94 1.17 6.54
CA SER A 189 24.35 2.20 7.40
C SER A 189 25.40 2.82 8.34
N ALA A 190 26.23 2.00 8.99
CA ALA A 190 27.29 2.49 9.90
C ALA A 190 28.29 3.40 9.16
N VAL A 191 28.71 3.04 7.95
CA VAL A 191 29.61 3.89 7.14
C VAL A 191 28.95 5.25 6.86
N ILE A 192 27.67 5.28 6.49
CA ILE A 192 26.94 6.55 6.26
C ILE A 192 26.96 7.41 7.54
N TYR A 193 26.59 6.85 8.70
CA TYR A 193 26.60 7.56 9.98
C TYR A 193 28.00 8.05 10.38
N ASN A 194 29.03 7.23 10.18
CA ASN A 194 30.41 7.61 10.50
C ASN A 194 30.89 8.74 9.60
N ARG A 195 30.64 8.69 8.30
CA ARG A 195 30.99 9.77 7.37
C ARG A 195 30.24 11.08 7.67
N LEU A 196 28.96 11.00 8.05
CA LEU A 196 28.20 12.19 8.49
C LEU A 196 28.81 12.79 9.76
N ARG A 197 29.18 11.97 10.76
CA ARG A 197 29.86 12.41 11.98
C ARG A 197 31.19 13.10 11.68
N ASP A 198 31.96 12.54 10.76
CA ASP A 198 33.33 12.99 10.44
C ASP A 198 33.35 14.04 9.31
N HIS A 199 32.18 14.59 8.94
CA HIS A 199 32.02 15.58 7.87
C HIS A 199 32.66 15.14 6.53
N MET A 200 32.54 13.86 6.22
CA MET A 200 32.99 13.29 4.95
C MET A 200 31.86 13.27 3.92
N GLN A 201 32.22 13.41 2.65
CA GLN A 201 31.26 13.16 1.56
C GLN A 201 30.84 11.68 1.55
N LEU A 202 29.53 11.43 1.27
CA LEU A 202 29.02 10.07 1.38
C LEU A 202 29.53 9.15 0.27
N GLY A 203 29.81 9.68 -0.93
CA GLY A 203 30.38 8.92 -2.05
C GLY A 203 29.49 7.77 -2.50
N ILE A 204 28.18 7.96 -2.51
CA ILE A 204 27.20 6.92 -2.87
C ILE A 204 26.73 7.15 -4.29
N ASP A 205 27.11 6.25 -5.20
CA ASP A 205 26.81 6.32 -6.63
C ASP A 205 25.29 6.33 -6.91
N ALA A 206 24.52 5.61 -6.13
CA ALA A 206 23.08 5.53 -6.28
C ALA A 206 22.39 6.90 -6.13
N THR A 207 22.93 7.80 -5.29
CA THR A 207 22.38 9.14 -5.15
C THR A 207 22.56 9.96 -6.43
N LEU A 208 23.74 9.90 -7.06
CA LEU A 208 24.02 10.59 -8.30
C LEU A 208 23.18 10.02 -9.46
N ARG A 209 23.08 8.68 -9.54
CA ARG A 209 22.22 8.01 -10.52
C ARG A 209 20.78 8.50 -10.44
N TYR A 210 20.24 8.60 -9.22
CA TYR A 210 18.90 9.12 -9.00
C TYR A 210 18.78 10.58 -9.47
N GLY A 211 19.71 11.44 -9.07
CA GLY A 211 19.69 12.88 -9.38
C GLY A 211 19.83 13.20 -10.87
N LEU A 212 20.65 12.42 -11.59
CA LEU A 212 20.90 12.62 -13.02
C LEU A 212 20.08 11.67 -13.91
N HIS A 213 19.22 10.82 -13.31
CA HIS A 213 18.43 9.81 -14.04
C HIS A 213 19.25 8.82 -14.86
N ILE A 214 20.45 8.43 -14.36
CA ILE A 214 21.34 7.49 -15.03
C ILE A 214 20.80 6.06 -14.83
N PRO A 215 20.53 5.30 -15.90
CA PRO A 215 20.09 3.92 -15.78
C PRO A 215 21.10 3.04 -15.04
N PRO A 216 20.67 2.01 -14.30
CA PRO A 216 21.59 1.09 -13.61
C PRO A 216 22.54 0.33 -14.56
N THR A 217 22.15 0.22 -15.83
CA THR A 217 22.92 -0.47 -16.90
C THR A 217 24.03 0.40 -17.51
N GLU A 218 24.04 1.69 -17.23
CA GLU A 218 25.04 2.62 -17.75
C GLU A 218 26.13 2.90 -16.70
N SER A 219 27.38 3.07 -17.15
CA SER A 219 28.48 3.50 -16.27
C SER A 219 28.33 4.98 -15.90
N ILE A 220 28.79 5.35 -14.71
CA ILE A 220 28.92 6.76 -14.33
C ILE A 220 30.23 7.29 -14.91
N HIS A 221 30.17 8.38 -15.66
CA HIS A 221 31.35 9.05 -16.22
C HIS A 221 31.92 10.07 -15.23
N GLN A 222 33.23 10.34 -15.34
CA GLN A 222 33.92 11.29 -14.47
C GLN A 222 33.28 12.69 -14.52
N SER A 223 32.85 13.15 -15.70
CA SER A 223 32.13 14.43 -15.84
C SER A 223 30.83 14.48 -15.04
N GLN A 224 30.13 13.35 -14.88
CA GLN A 224 28.92 13.27 -14.08
C GLN A 224 29.22 13.34 -12.57
N LEU A 225 30.34 12.73 -12.12
CA LEU A 225 30.82 12.84 -10.74
C LEU A 225 31.18 14.29 -10.36
N GLN A 226 31.54 15.12 -11.32
CA GLN A 226 31.86 16.54 -11.14
C GLN A 226 30.65 17.46 -11.32
N THR A 227 29.51 16.92 -11.79
CA THR A 227 28.31 17.76 -12.06
C THR A 227 27.70 18.28 -10.77
N PRO A 228 27.50 19.60 -10.62
CA PRO A 228 26.74 20.14 -9.50
C PRO A 228 25.30 19.64 -9.54
N ASN A 229 24.90 18.86 -8.54
CA ASN A 229 23.56 18.31 -8.40
C ASN A 229 23.27 18.08 -6.92
N PRO A 230 22.07 18.40 -6.42
CA PRO A 230 21.71 18.21 -5.00
C PRO A 230 21.80 16.76 -4.52
N TYR A 231 21.85 15.79 -5.44
CA TYR A 231 22.01 14.36 -5.13
C TYR A 231 23.45 13.88 -5.34
N ASN A 232 24.36 14.74 -5.79
CA ASN A 232 25.76 14.35 -5.93
C ASN A 232 26.44 14.34 -4.56
N THR A 233 26.80 13.16 -4.08
CA THR A 233 27.54 12.96 -2.81
C THR A 233 28.99 12.50 -3.05
N SER A 234 29.48 12.57 -4.30
CA SER A 234 30.84 12.13 -4.67
C SER A 234 31.92 13.05 -4.13
N ALA A 235 33.13 12.51 -3.94
CA ALA A 235 34.28 13.29 -3.52
C ALA A 235 34.79 14.29 -4.60
N LEU A 236 34.37 14.14 -5.86
CA LEU A 236 34.86 14.95 -6.98
C LEU A 236 34.05 16.24 -7.24
N GLY A 237 32.84 16.34 -6.74
CA GLY A 237 31.97 17.51 -7.00
C GLY A 237 30.69 17.50 -6.19
N GLY A 238 30.58 16.54 -5.27
CA GLY A 238 29.41 16.39 -4.41
C GLY A 238 29.39 17.35 -3.21
N HIS A 239 28.22 17.45 -2.59
CA HIS A 239 28.05 18.19 -1.34
C HIS A 239 28.25 17.28 -0.12
N PHE A 240 28.44 17.90 1.04
CA PHE A 240 28.44 17.21 2.33
C PHE A 240 27.00 16.94 2.80
N GLY A 241 26.85 15.84 3.54
CA GLY A 241 25.57 15.48 4.14
C GLY A 241 24.67 14.63 3.25
N LEU A 242 23.42 14.51 3.68
CA LEU A 242 22.40 13.70 3.01
C LEU A 242 21.85 14.38 1.76
N PRO A 243 21.41 13.60 0.75
CA PRO A 243 20.64 14.16 -0.36
C PRO A 243 19.30 14.73 0.14
N PRO A 244 18.64 15.60 -0.64
CA PRO A 244 17.45 16.34 -0.17
C PRO A 244 16.22 15.46 0.02
N THR A 245 16.17 14.29 -0.61
CA THR A 245 15.06 13.32 -0.48
C THR A 245 15.58 11.89 -0.51
N PRO A 246 14.77 10.91 -0.09
CA PRO A 246 15.03 9.51 -0.43
C PRO A 246 15.18 9.32 -1.94
N ILE A 247 16.03 8.37 -2.34
CA ILE A 247 16.33 8.03 -3.74
C ILE A 247 15.55 6.81 -4.26
N GLY A 248 14.72 6.23 -3.42
CA GLY A 248 13.85 5.09 -3.70
C GLY A 248 12.99 4.77 -2.50
N ASN A 249 12.15 3.75 -2.60
CA ASN A 249 11.26 3.34 -1.52
C ASN A 249 11.83 2.09 -0.83
N PRO A 250 12.42 2.23 0.38
CA PRO A 250 13.10 1.14 1.05
C PRO A 250 12.15 0.11 1.64
N GLY A 251 12.60 -1.14 1.75
CA GLY A 251 11.96 -2.19 2.51
C GLY A 251 12.18 -2.07 4.02
N LEU A 252 11.51 -2.94 4.78
CA LEU A 252 11.61 -2.92 6.25
C LEU A 252 13.04 -3.16 6.74
N ALA A 253 13.78 -4.08 6.10
CA ALA A 253 15.14 -4.43 6.51
C ALA A 253 16.10 -3.23 6.43
N SER A 254 16.01 -2.43 5.36
CA SER A 254 16.81 -1.21 5.20
C SER A 254 16.38 -0.09 6.16
N LEU A 255 15.08 0.03 6.44
CA LEU A 255 14.57 0.93 7.49
C LEU A 255 15.12 0.55 8.87
N GLN A 256 15.14 -0.75 9.20
CA GLN A 256 15.71 -1.26 10.46
C GLN A 256 17.22 -1.01 10.54
N ALA A 257 17.96 -1.25 9.45
CA ALA A 257 19.39 -1.01 9.39
C ALA A 257 19.74 0.48 9.55
N ALA A 258 18.96 1.37 8.94
CA ALA A 258 19.12 2.82 9.11
C ALA A 258 18.79 3.29 10.52
N ALA A 259 17.81 2.67 11.19
CA ALA A 259 17.50 2.97 12.59
C ALA A 259 18.53 2.39 13.58
N HIS A 260 19.18 1.27 13.22
CA HIS A 260 20.10 0.51 14.07
C HIS A 260 21.36 0.12 13.28
N PRO A 261 22.27 1.09 12.97
CA PRO A 261 23.52 0.78 12.29
C PRO A 261 24.42 -0.11 13.14
N ALA A 262 25.32 -0.84 12.51
CA ALA A 262 26.34 -1.62 13.22
C ALA A 262 27.26 -0.73 14.05
N LYS A 263 27.75 -1.25 15.18
CA LYS A 263 28.69 -0.53 16.06
C LYS A 263 30.12 -0.77 15.61
N VAL A 264 30.48 -0.18 14.47
CA VAL A 264 31.81 -0.29 13.84
C VAL A 264 32.29 1.10 13.42
N ASN A 265 33.60 1.27 13.21
CA ASN A 265 34.20 2.55 12.80
C ASN A 265 34.50 2.61 11.30
N PHE A 266 33.96 1.71 10.48
CA PHE A 266 34.23 1.71 9.05
C PHE A 266 33.83 3.02 8.40
N LEU A 267 34.72 3.51 7.52
CA LEU A 267 34.56 4.73 6.73
C LEU A 267 34.49 4.45 5.24
N TYR A 268 35.00 3.32 4.81
CA TYR A 268 35.15 2.96 3.40
C TYR A 268 34.54 1.58 3.14
N PHE A 269 33.90 1.44 1.99
CA PHE A 269 33.53 0.15 1.45
C PHE A 269 33.64 0.15 -0.07
N VAL A 270 33.96 -1.00 -0.65
CA VAL A 270 33.99 -1.23 -2.09
C VAL A 270 33.48 -2.63 -2.38
N ARG A 271 32.74 -2.76 -3.47
CA ARG A 271 32.17 -4.05 -3.89
C ARG A 271 33.26 -5.06 -4.17
N LYS A 272 33.12 -6.29 -3.68
CA LYS A 272 34.04 -7.40 -3.97
C LYS A 272 33.84 -7.93 -5.40
N PRO A 273 34.79 -8.71 -5.92
CA PRO A 273 34.69 -9.34 -7.25
C PRO A 273 33.47 -10.26 -7.43
N ASP A 274 32.90 -10.80 -6.34
CA ASP A 274 31.68 -11.62 -6.35
C ASP A 274 30.42 -10.79 -6.67
N LYS A 275 30.55 -9.46 -6.75
CA LYS A 275 29.49 -8.48 -7.07
C LYS A 275 28.31 -8.49 -6.09
N LYS A 276 28.45 -9.15 -4.96
CA LYS A 276 27.42 -9.28 -3.94
C LYS A 276 27.84 -8.63 -2.61
N HIS A 277 29.04 -8.93 -2.15
CA HIS A 277 29.57 -8.45 -0.88
C HIS A 277 30.50 -7.26 -1.06
N HIS A 278 30.79 -6.57 0.05
CA HIS A 278 31.72 -5.46 0.10
C HIS A 278 32.90 -5.78 1.01
N PHE A 279 34.04 -5.17 0.72
CA PHE A 279 35.15 -5.00 1.63
C PHE A 279 34.91 -3.74 2.44
N PHE A 280 34.98 -3.81 3.76
CA PHE A 280 34.78 -2.68 4.68
C PHE A 280 36.06 -2.41 5.44
N THR A 281 36.41 -1.13 5.65
CA THR A 281 37.56 -0.71 6.44
C THR A 281 37.40 0.73 6.97
N ASP A 282 38.11 1.07 8.01
CA ASP A 282 38.28 2.43 8.52
C ASP A 282 39.54 3.13 7.97
N SER A 283 40.46 2.36 7.34
CA SER A 283 41.73 2.84 6.79
C SER A 283 41.61 3.17 5.30
N LEU A 284 41.99 4.40 4.92
CA LEU A 284 42.09 4.81 3.52
C LEU A 284 43.15 4.02 2.77
N ASP A 285 44.30 3.74 3.42
CA ASP A 285 45.40 2.98 2.82
C ASP A 285 44.97 1.53 2.52
N ALA A 286 44.29 0.87 3.47
CA ALA A 286 43.72 -0.45 3.25
C ALA A 286 42.67 -0.46 2.14
N PHE A 287 41.84 0.57 2.06
CA PHE A 287 40.86 0.74 1.00
C PHE A 287 41.51 0.87 -0.38
N ASN A 288 42.55 1.74 -0.50
CA ASN A 288 43.28 1.95 -1.75
C ASN A 288 44.08 0.71 -2.16
N ALA A 289 44.74 0.04 -1.20
CA ALA A 289 45.44 -1.20 -1.45
C ALA A 289 44.47 -2.29 -1.97
N TYR A 290 43.29 -2.43 -1.37
CA TYR A 290 42.27 -3.37 -1.84
C TYR A 290 41.82 -3.05 -3.28
N LYS A 291 41.54 -1.76 -3.56
CA LYS A 291 41.17 -1.30 -4.92
C LYS A 291 42.25 -1.66 -5.94
N ALA A 292 43.51 -1.33 -5.66
CA ALA A 292 44.64 -1.59 -6.54
C ALA A 292 44.83 -3.10 -6.80
N ALA A 293 44.72 -3.93 -5.76
CA ALA A 293 44.83 -5.38 -5.88
C ALA A 293 43.76 -6.05 -6.73
N HIS A 294 42.57 -5.39 -6.86
CA HIS A 294 41.43 -5.93 -7.60
C HIS A 294 41.08 -5.15 -8.88
N GLY A 295 41.93 -4.21 -9.32
CA GLY A 295 41.77 -3.46 -10.57
C GLY A 295 40.62 -2.44 -10.55
N TYR A 296 40.25 -1.93 -9.38
CA TYR A 296 39.28 -0.83 -9.27
C TYR A 296 39.98 0.52 -9.50
N PRO A 297 39.34 1.44 -10.26
CA PRO A 297 39.91 2.77 -10.51
C PRO A 297 40.02 3.64 -9.25
#